data_eb3f1821f741d09b23c7d2e4cf753bdf
#
_entry.id   eb3f1821f741d09b23c7d2e4cf753bdf
#
_cell.length_a   1.000
_cell.length_b   1.000
_cell.length_c   1.000
_cell.angle_alpha   90.00
_cell.angle_beta   90.00
_cell.angle_gamma   90.00
#
_symmetry.space_group_name_H-M   'P 1'
#
loop_
_entity.id
_entity.type
_entity.pdbx_description
1 polymer ?
#
loop_
_entity_poly.entity_id
_entity_poly.type
_entity_poly.pdbx_seq_one_letter_code
_entity_poly.pdbx_strand_id
1 'polypeptide(L)'
;MTPSSRLAAAALALASAGIVASRATPVLDYDFFKARVEPIFLEKRAGHTRCYVCHAESNNAFRLERLAPGAAFWSEEQSRRNFEMAARLVNPGDPSGSRLLLQPLAPEDGGNVFHSGGRQFASKDDPGWKTLADWVNGQKL
;
A
#
# COMPACT_ATOMS: atom_id res chain seq x y z
N MET A 1 -15.63 78.00 -8.51
CA MET A 1 -14.48 77.16 -8.78
C MET A 1 -14.27 76.31 -7.55
N THR A 2 -14.73 75.07 -7.57
CA THR A 2 -14.61 74.11 -6.44
C THR A 2 -13.69 72.96 -6.88
N PRO A 3 -12.65 72.60 -6.11
CA PRO A 3 -11.81 71.48 -6.44
C PRO A 3 -12.40 70.16 -5.88
N SER A 4 -12.58 69.22 -6.78
CA SER A 4 -13.05 67.84 -6.43
C SER A 4 -11.93 67.02 -5.81
N SER A 5 -12.11 66.64 -4.55
CA SER A 5 -11.24 65.67 -3.84
C SER A 5 -11.55 64.25 -4.30
N ARG A 6 -10.57 63.61 -4.97
CA ARG A 6 -10.63 62.17 -5.28
C ARG A 6 -10.04 61.38 -4.12
N LEU A 7 -10.89 60.65 -3.40
CA LEU A 7 -10.50 59.64 -2.41
C LEU A 7 -10.04 58.40 -3.17
N ALA A 8 -8.76 58.05 -3.05
CA ALA A 8 -8.22 56.80 -3.53
C ALA A 8 -8.41 55.75 -2.43
N ALA A 9 -9.27 54.77 -2.67
CA ALA A 9 -9.43 53.60 -1.81
C ALA A 9 -8.31 52.59 -2.11
N ALA A 10 -7.39 52.41 -1.17
CA ALA A 10 -6.37 51.39 -1.24
C ALA A 10 -6.99 50.07 -0.77
N ALA A 11 -7.16 49.13 -1.68
CA ALA A 11 -7.57 47.77 -1.35
C ALA A 11 -6.36 46.95 -0.82
N LEU A 12 -6.39 46.60 0.45
CA LEU A 12 -5.41 45.70 1.08
C LEU A 12 -5.75 44.28 0.72
N ALA A 13 -4.99 43.65 -0.17
CA ALA A 13 -5.10 42.24 -0.47
C ALA A 13 -4.38 41.45 0.59
N LEU A 14 -5.14 40.77 1.47
CA LEU A 14 -4.62 39.77 2.41
C LEU A 14 -4.29 38.47 1.64
N ALA A 15 -3.00 38.26 1.38
CA ALA A 15 -2.52 36.96 0.89
C ALA A 15 -2.50 35.96 2.05
N SER A 16 -3.49 35.08 2.10
CA SER A 16 -3.48 33.93 3.01
C SER A 16 -2.47 32.88 2.48
N ALA A 17 -1.27 32.87 3.06
CA ALA A 17 -0.31 31.78 2.86
C ALA A 17 -0.86 30.53 3.52
N GLY A 18 -1.42 29.61 2.73
CA GLY A 18 -1.83 28.30 3.19
C GLY A 18 -0.60 27.50 3.65
N ILE A 19 -0.50 27.18 4.92
CA ILE A 19 0.51 26.27 5.45
C ILE A 19 0.18 24.88 4.95
N VAL A 20 0.89 24.39 3.93
CA VAL A 20 0.85 22.98 3.53
C VAL A 20 1.61 22.19 4.58
N ALA A 21 0.89 21.61 5.54
CA ALA A 21 1.48 20.70 6.50
C ALA A 21 2.00 19.47 5.75
N SER A 22 3.33 19.32 5.69
CA SER A 22 3.97 18.12 5.19
C SER A 22 3.60 16.96 6.12
N ARG A 23 2.79 16.01 5.65
CA ARG A 23 2.53 14.77 6.38
C ARG A 23 3.80 13.94 6.39
N ALA A 24 4.25 13.55 7.57
CA ALA A 24 5.35 12.59 7.68
C ALA A 24 4.97 11.28 6.99
N THR A 25 5.93 10.69 6.28
CA THR A 25 5.76 9.37 5.64
C THR A 25 5.45 8.33 6.72
N PRO A 26 4.39 7.52 6.58
CA PRO A 26 4.07 6.47 7.54
C PRO A 26 5.21 5.47 7.67
N VAL A 27 5.41 4.95 8.87
CA VAL A 27 6.35 3.85 9.14
C VAL A 27 5.58 2.54 9.05
N LEU A 28 6.10 1.61 8.25
CA LEU A 28 5.51 0.28 8.11
C LEU A 28 5.72 -0.52 9.41
N ASP A 29 4.63 -1.00 9.99
CA ASP A 29 4.64 -1.76 11.24
C ASP A 29 4.88 -3.25 10.96
N TYR A 30 5.92 -3.81 11.60
CA TYR A 30 6.28 -5.21 11.43
C TYR A 30 5.29 -6.16 12.12
N ASP A 31 4.81 -5.80 13.30
CA ASP A 31 3.91 -6.66 14.07
C ASP A 31 2.56 -6.77 13.35
N PHE A 32 2.07 -5.66 12.80
CA PHE A 32 0.89 -5.67 11.93
C PHE A 32 1.13 -6.53 10.67
N PHE A 33 2.28 -6.37 10.02
CA PHE A 33 2.62 -7.19 8.86
C PHE A 33 2.56 -8.67 9.18
N LYS A 34 3.24 -9.11 10.23
CA LYS A 34 3.30 -10.51 10.63
C LYS A 34 1.91 -11.08 11.00
N ALA A 35 1.13 -10.30 11.77
CA ALA A 35 -0.15 -10.76 12.27
C ALA A 35 -1.30 -10.68 11.25
N ARG A 36 -1.24 -9.74 10.30
CA ARG A 36 -2.36 -9.42 9.40
C ARG A 36 -2.04 -9.57 7.92
N VAL A 37 -0.83 -9.20 7.49
CA VAL A 37 -0.45 -9.24 6.07
C VAL A 37 0.05 -10.62 5.64
N GLU A 38 0.96 -11.25 6.39
CA GLU A 38 1.48 -12.58 6.05
C GLU A 38 0.40 -13.64 5.86
N PRO A 39 -0.67 -13.71 6.68
CA PRO A 39 -1.76 -14.66 6.46
C PRO A 39 -2.40 -14.56 5.08
N ILE A 40 -2.48 -13.36 4.49
CA ILE A 40 -3.04 -13.14 3.15
C ILE A 40 -2.21 -13.89 2.09
N PHE A 41 -0.89 -13.94 2.24
CA PHE A 41 -0.01 -14.63 1.29
C PHE A 41 -0.14 -16.15 1.34
N LEU A 42 -0.59 -16.68 2.47
CA LEU A 42 -0.80 -18.12 2.72
C LEU A 42 -2.24 -18.55 2.47
N GLU A 43 -3.19 -17.62 2.43
CA GLU A 43 -4.60 -17.91 2.28
C GLU A 43 -4.91 -18.57 0.93
N LYS A 44 -5.72 -19.63 0.94
CA LYS A 44 -6.28 -20.24 -0.26
C LYS A 44 -7.59 -19.55 -0.62
N ARG A 45 -7.56 -18.77 -1.67
CA ARG A 45 -8.76 -18.11 -2.23
C ARG A 45 -9.43 -19.01 -3.26
N ALA A 46 -10.76 -18.98 -3.33
CA ALA A 46 -11.52 -19.75 -4.31
C ALA A 46 -11.13 -19.31 -5.74
N GLY A 47 -10.82 -20.28 -6.60
CA GLY A 47 -10.42 -20.02 -7.99
C GLY A 47 -8.99 -19.49 -8.19
N HIS A 48 -8.22 -19.25 -7.11
CA HIS A 48 -6.88 -18.68 -7.21
C HIS A 48 -5.80 -19.58 -6.57
N THR A 49 -4.60 -19.52 -7.13
CA THR A 49 -3.41 -20.07 -6.47
C THR A 49 -3.01 -19.13 -5.33
N ARG A 50 -2.53 -19.67 -4.19
CA ARG A 50 -1.99 -18.85 -3.10
C ARG A 50 -0.82 -17.99 -3.59
N CYS A 51 -0.71 -16.78 -3.10
CA CYS A 51 0.44 -15.90 -3.41
C CYS A 51 1.77 -16.63 -3.16
N TYR A 52 1.88 -17.28 -2.01
CA TYR A 52 3.03 -18.07 -1.59
C TYR A 52 3.50 -19.07 -2.65
N VAL A 53 2.60 -19.82 -3.30
CA VAL A 53 2.97 -20.91 -4.22
C VAL A 53 3.79 -20.40 -5.40
N CYS A 54 3.40 -19.26 -5.98
CA CYS A 54 4.14 -18.66 -7.08
C CYS A 54 5.35 -17.85 -6.56
N HIS A 55 5.16 -17.09 -5.48
CA HIS A 55 6.18 -16.14 -5.01
C HIS A 55 7.31 -16.78 -4.19
N ALA A 56 7.17 -18.01 -3.72
CA ALA A 56 8.29 -18.76 -3.12
C ALA A 56 9.19 -19.44 -4.16
N GLU A 57 8.66 -19.68 -5.38
CA GLU A 57 9.38 -20.45 -6.40
C GLU A 57 9.92 -19.58 -7.55
N SER A 58 9.21 -18.50 -7.90
CA SER A 58 9.59 -17.68 -9.04
C SER A 58 10.65 -16.63 -8.71
N ASN A 59 11.50 -16.35 -9.69
CA ASN A 59 12.53 -15.32 -9.59
C ASN A 59 11.96 -13.96 -10.04
N ASN A 60 11.00 -13.43 -9.28
CA ASN A 60 10.39 -12.11 -9.51
C ASN A 60 10.70 -11.13 -8.38
N ALA A 61 10.28 -9.89 -8.54
CA ALA A 61 10.55 -8.81 -7.58
C ALA A 61 9.92 -9.02 -6.21
N PHE A 62 8.81 -9.78 -6.13
CA PHE A 62 8.17 -10.18 -4.87
C PHE A 62 8.50 -11.64 -4.59
N ARG A 63 9.58 -11.90 -3.86
CA ARG A 63 10.00 -13.24 -3.52
C ARG A 63 9.81 -13.50 -2.03
N LEU A 64 8.95 -14.47 -1.72
CA LEU A 64 8.71 -14.93 -0.36
C LEU A 64 9.65 -16.07 0.02
N GLU A 65 9.96 -16.17 1.30
CA GLU A 65 10.69 -17.30 1.87
C GLU A 65 9.91 -18.59 1.71
N ARG A 66 10.62 -19.71 1.50
CA ARG A 66 9.99 -21.03 1.47
C ARG A 66 9.61 -21.45 2.89
N LEU A 67 8.41 -22.00 3.06
CA LEU A 67 8.03 -22.62 4.31
C LEU A 67 8.92 -23.85 4.57
N ALA A 68 9.29 -24.05 5.83
CA ALA A 68 9.95 -25.28 6.23
C ALA A 68 9.00 -26.48 5.99
N PRO A 69 9.52 -27.69 5.71
CA PRO A 69 8.68 -28.86 5.53
C PRO A 69 7.72 -29.07 6.71
N GLY A 70 6.43 -29.16 6.42
CA GLY A 70 5.36 -29.34 7.42
C GLY A 70 4.97 -28.06 8.19
N ALA A 71 5.63 -26.93 7.98
CA ALA A 71 5.27 -25.68 8.63
C ALA A 71 4.04 -25.04 7.97
N ALA A 72 3.11 -24.53 8.79
CA ALA A 72 1.95 -23.77 8.35
C ALA A 72 2.26 -22.26 8.24
N PHE A 73 3.31 -21.78 8.92
CA PHE A 73 3.70 -20.36 9.00
C PHE A 73 5.22 -20.25 8.90
N TRP A 74 5.68 -19.05 8.55
CA TRP A 74 7.10 -18.71 8.53
C TRP A 74 7.67 -18.58 9.96
N SER A 75 8.95 -18.89 10.11
CA SER A 75 9.70 -18.55 11.33
C SER A 75 9.83 -17.03 11.47
N GLU A 76 10.19 -16.57 12.66
CA GLU A 76 10.42 -15.13 12.92
C GLU A 76 11.44 -14.52 11.94
N GLU A 77 12.53 -15.24 11.70
CA GLU A 77 13.57 -14.79 10.79
C GLU A 77 13.10 -14.72 9.33
N GLN A 78 12.31 -15.70 8.88
CA GLN A 78 11.70 -15.70 7.55
C GLN A 78 10.67 -14.58 7.41
N SER A 79 9.85 -14.33 8.44
CA SER A 79 8.89 -13.23 8.47
C SER A 79 9.55 -11.87 8.32
N ARG A 80 10.70 -11.67 8.98
CA ARG A 80 11.47 -10.41 8.82
C ARG A 80 11.98 -10.23 7.39
N ARG A 81 12.49 -11.28 6.76
CA ARG A 81 12.90 -11.21 5.35
C ARG A 81 11.72 -10.95 4.41
N ASN A 82 10.58 -11.57 4.66
CA ASN A 82 9.35 -11.32 3.91
C ASN A 82 8.87 -9.88 4.07
N PHE A 83 8.92 -9.33 5.29
CA PHE A 83 8.62 -7.93 5.56
C PHE A 83 9.51 -6.98 4.76
N GLU A 84 10.82 -7.18 4.81
CA GLU A 84 11.78 -6.36 4.05
C GLU A 84 11.53 -6.44 2.54
N MET A 85 11.19 -7.63 2.03
CA MET A 85 10.87 -7.83 0.63
C MET A 85 9.58 -7.11 0.24
N ALA A 86 8.51 -7.25 1.03
CA ALA A 86 7.23 -6.58 0.79
C ALA A 86 7.37 -5.05 0.89
N ALA A 87 8.15 -4.56 1.85
CA ALA A 87 8.39 -3.13 2.05
C ALA A 87 9.00 -2.44 0.83
N ARG A 88 9.83 -3.14 0.04
CA ARG A 88 10.41 -2.61 -1.21
C ARG A 88 9.38 -2.41 -2.33
N LEU A 89 8.20 -2.95 -2.19
CA LEU A 89 7.15 -2.95 -3.21
C LEU A 89 5.98 -2.05 -2.86
N VAL A 90 6.11 -1.29 -1.78
CA VAL A 90 5.09 -0.33 -1.34
C VAL A 90 5.65 1.08 -1.24
N ASN A 91 4.79 2.05 -1.45
CA ASN A 91 5.01 3.46 -1.19
C ASN A 91 4.27 3.80 0.12
N PRO A 92 4.94 3.94 1.26
CA PRO A 92 4.27 4.23 2.52
C PRO A 92 3.37 5.47 2.44
N GLY A 93 2.10 5.30 2.79
CA GLY A 93 1.05 6.33 2.67
C GLY A 93 0.36 6.38 1.31
N ASP A 94 0.76 5.55 0.34
CA ASP A 94 0.14 5.47 -0.98
C ASP A 94 -0.16 4.02 -1.41
N PRO A 95 -1.24 3.42 -0.90
CA PRO A 95 -1.65 2.08 -1.32
C PRO A 95 -1.90 1.95 -2.82
N SER A 96 -2.47 2.99 -3.44
CA SER A 96 -2.81 2.98 -4.87
C SER A 96 -1.61 3.10 -5.80
N GLY A 97 -0.47 3.60 -5.31
CA GLY A 97 0.80 3.62 -6.02
C GLY A 97 1.72 2.45 -5.66
N SER A 98 1.30 1.56 -4.75
CA SER A 98 2.11 0.46 -4.24
C SER A 98 2.01 -0.78 -5.13
N ARG A 99 3.15 -1.25 -5.67
CA ARG A 99 3.18 -2.40 -6.58
C ARG A 99 2.64 -3.69 -5.96
N LEU A 100 2.86 -3.89 -4.66
CA LEU A 100 2.35 -5.03 -3.91
C LEU A 100 0.82 -5.13 -3.97
N LEU A 101 0.12 -4.00 -4.02
CA LEU A 101 -1.33 -3.92 -4.07
C LEU A 101 -1.87 -3.85 -5.50
N LEU A 102 -1.15 -3.17 -6.40
CA LEU A 102 -1.58 -3.00 -7.79
C LEU A 102 -1.50 -4.28 -8.61
N GLN A 103 -0.45 -5.09 -8.41
CA GLN A 103 -0.23 -6.29 -9.22
C GLN A 103 -1.37 -7.32 -9.10
N PRO A 104 -1.83 -7.69 -7.89
CA PRO A 104 -2.89 -8.68 -7.73
C PRO A 104 -4.32 -8.11 -7.83
N LEU A 105 -4.48 -6.79 -7.99
CA LEU A 105 -5.79 -6.13 -8.11
C LEU A 105 -6.34 -6.26 -9.53
N ALA A 106 -7.66 -6.38 -9.66
CA ALA A 106 -8.34 -6.39 -10.95
C ALA A 106 -8.12 -5.06 -11.70
N PRO A 107 -7.84 -5.11 -13.03
CA PRO A 107 -7.63 -3.90 -13.84
C PRO A 107 -8.82 -2.93 -13.83
N GLU A 108 -10.04 -3.47 -13.72
CA GLU A 108 -11.28 -2.70 -13.65
C GLU A 108 -11.32 -1.78 -12.43
N ASP A 109 -10.56 -2.12 -11.37
CA ASP A 109 -10.44 -1.33 -10.13
C ASP A 109 -9.08 -0.61 -10.01
N GLY A 110 -8.36 -0.52 -11.12
CA GLY A 110 -7.09 0.19 -11.23
C GLY A 110 -5.85 -0.68 -11.03
N GLY A 111 -5.99 -1.99 -11.05
CA GLY A 111 -4.88 -2.94 -10.96
C GLY A 111 -4.10 -3.09 -12.26
N ASN A 112 -3.01 -3.86 -12.20
CA ASN A 112 -2.17 -4.13 -13.37
C ASN A 112 -2.79 -5.23 -14.24
N VAL A 113 -2.75 -5.05 -15.57
CA VAL A 113 -3.25 -6.04 -16.54
C VAL A 113 -2.35 -7.27 -16.65
N PHE A 114 -1.08 -7.15 -16.27
CA PHE A 114 -0.06 -8.21 -16.40
C PHE A 114 0.35 -8.79 -15.05
N HIS A 115 -0.51 -9.63 -14.48
CA HIS A 115 -0.16 -10.44 -13.32
C HIS A 115 -0.48 -11.91 -13.63
N SER A 116 0.56 -12.71 -13.90
CA SER A 116 0.40 -14.13 -14.27
C SER A 116 -0.25 -15.00 -13.19
N GLY A 117 -0.20 -14.59 -11.91
CA GLY A 117 -0.91 -15.20 -10.79
C GLY A 117 -2.40 -14.89 -10.74
N GLY A 118 -2.91 -14.09 -11.68
CA GLY A 118 -4.31 -13.69 -11.78
C GLY A 118 -4.70 -12.55 -10.82
N ARG A 119 -5.98 -12.25 -10.85
CA ARG A 119 -6.59 -11.17 -10.06
C ARG A 119 -6.98 -11.72 -8.69
N GLN A 120 -6.12 -11.56 -7.70
CA GLN A 120 -6.37 -12.05 -6.34
C GLN A 120 -7.43 -11.21 -5.62
N PHE A 121 -7.51 -9.91 -5.94
CA PHE A 121 -8.49 -8.97 -5.40
C PHE A 121 -9.39 -8.45 -6.52
N ALA A 122 -10.70 -8.70 -6.41
CA ALA A 122 -11.67 -8.24 -7.40
C ALA A 122 -11.86 -6.71 -7.36
N SER A 123 -11.67 -6.11 -6.18
CA SER A 123 -11.77 -4.67 -5.97
C SER A 123 -10.95 -4.22 -4.76
N LYS A 124 -10.82 -2.91 -4.58
CA LYS A 124 -10.24 -2.30 -3.37
C LYS A 124 -11.11 -2.51 -2.12
N ASP A 125 -12.35 -2.97 -2.29
CA ASP A 125 -13.23 -3.36 -1.19
C ASP A 125 -12.95 -4.76 -0.62
N ASP A 126 -12.13 -5.55 -1.30
CA ASP A 126 -11.68 -6.86 -0.79
C ASP A 126 -11.00 -6.69 0.59
N PRO A 127 -11.39 -7.50 1.60
CA PRO A 127 -10.80 -7.39 2.95
C PRO A 127 -9.28 -7.56 2.97
N GLY A 128 -8.72 -8.43 2.13
CA GLY A 128 -7.28 -8.62 2.01
C GLY A 128 -6.58 -7.39 1.42
N TRP A 129 -7.18 -6.78 0.39
CA TRP A 129 -6.65 -5.54 -0.16
C TRP A 129 -6.69 -4.40 0.88
N LYS A 130 -7.79 -4.26 1.61
CA LYS A 130 -7.91 -3.26 2.69
C LYS A 130 -6.86 -3.46 3.79
N THR A 131 -6.64 -4.69 4.21
CA THR A 131 -5.59 -5.00 5.20
C THR A 131 -4.19 -4.61 4.72
N LEU A 132 -3.87 -4.87 3.44
CA LEU A 132 -2.62 -4.41 2.84
C LEU A 132 -2.54 -2.87 2.80
N ALA A 133 -3.64 -2.21 2.45
CA ALA A 133 -3.72 -0.75 2.42
C ALA A 133 -3.55 -0.12 3.80
N ASP A 134 -4.13 -0.71 4.84
CA ASP A 134 -3.97 -0.28 6.23
C ASP A 134 -2.50 -0.35 6.66
N TRP A 135 -1.80 -1.45 6.33
CA TRP A 135 -0.37 -1.58 6.59
C TRP A 135 0.45 -0.51 5.87
N VAL A 136 0.18 -0.26 4.58
CA VAL A 136 0.88 0.77 3.79
C VAL A 136 0.63 2.16 4.36
N ASN A 137 -0.56 2.41 4.93
CA ASN A 137 -0.91 3.65 5.61
C ASN A 137 -0.33 3.77 7.04
N GLY A 138 0.45 2.79 7.48
CA GLY A 138 1.13 2.83 8.78
C GLY A 138 0.25 2.40 9.95
N GLN A 139 -0.82 1.63 9.70
CA GLN A 139 -1.62 1.03 10.77
C GLN A 139 -0.74 0.12 11.62
N LYS A 140 -0.90 0.21 12.92
CA LYS A 140 -0.23 -0.64 13.92
C LYS A 140 -1.18 -1.71 14.44
N LEU A 141 -0.58 -2.78 14.97
CA LEU A 141 -1.33 -3.86 15.62
C LEU A 141 -1.94 -3.37 16.94
#